data_9c1b47cdb20069a78957c7113da042e4
#
_entry.id   9c1b47cdb20069a78957c7113da042e4
#
_cell.length_a   1.000
_cell.length_b   1.000
_cell.length_c   1.000
_cell.angle_alpha   90.00
_cell.angle_beta   90.00
_cell.angle_gamma   90.00
#
_symmetry.space_group_name_H-M   'P 1'
#
loop_
_entity.id
_entity.type
_entity.pdbx_description
1 polymer ?
#
loop_
_entity_poly.entity_id
_entity_poly.type
_entity_poly.pdbx_seq_one_letter_code
_entity_poly.pdbx_strand_id
1 'polypeptide(L)'
;MKKGILLAASLVVAGGIAADAQSITGDDVARMRDRFRGDPSVVAIQNVLTSNGDIRALALNHGLDGKVDHYFKYRVNVKGITDQKQSGRCWMFTSMNVLRPSVMEKYNLDEFDFSHNYLYFWDMLEKANLFLENVAATASKPMDDREVVHYFSAPLDDGGVWNLYYNIAGKYGVVPAQVMPETPHSENTAQMVALINEKLRAEGYRLREALAGTKGKARAAVVKEHKDAALNDVYRMLALCLGEPPVEFEWRFRDRAGNLVSKTYTPLEFYAEITPNDYSPENYIMIMNDPTREYYRVYDISNYRNTVEGVNWVYLNLPNDAIKRAALASIKNNEAMYASCDVNKHLNRRTGVMDPAMYDYGALFVPHQCI
;
A
#
# COMPACT_ATOMS: atom_id res chain seq x y z
N MET A 1 -36.17 -39.69 -50.17
CA MET A 1 -34.73 -39.90 -50.17
C MET A 1 -34.06 -38.70 -50.86
N LYS A 2 -33.55 -37.71 -50.14
CA LYS A 2 -32.67 -36.67 -50.70
C LYS A 2 -31.48 -36.56 -49.77
N LYS A 3 -30.32 -36.96 -50.29
CA LYS A 3 -29.02 -36.85 -49.62
C LYS A 3 -28.55 -35.40 -49.73
N GLY A 4 -28.36 -34.70 -48.59
CA GLY A 4 -27.71 -33.43 -48.54
C GLY A 4 -26.20 -33.62 -48.41
N ILE A 5 -25.46 -33.07 -49.37
CA ILE A 5 -23.99 -33.02 -49.37
C ILE A 5 -23.57 -31.79 -48.57
N LEU A 6 -22.87 -31.98 -47.44
CA LEU A 6 -22.15 -30.91 -46.75
C LEU A 6 -20.85 -30.64 -47.49
N LEU A 7 -20.72 -29.45 -48.07
CA LEU A 7 -19.47 -28.93 -48.62
C LEU A 7 -18.68 -28.30 -47.45
N ALA A 8 -17.57 -28.91 -47.06
CA ALA A 8 -16.61 -28.31 -46.17
C ALA A 8 -15.69 -27.38 -46.99
N ALA A 9 -15.84 -26.09 -46.81
CA ALA A 9 -14.93 -25.09 -47.39
C ALA A 9 -13.65 -25.00 -46.54
N SER A 10 -12.55 -25.51 -47.06
CA SER A 10 -11.21 -25.35 -46.49
C SER A 10 -10.71 -23.93 -46.77
N LEU A 11 -10.67 -23.09 -45.76
CA LEU A 11 -10.00 -21.79 -45.85
C LEU A 11 -8.48 -22.00 -45.71
N VAL A 12 -7.75 -21.86 -46.79
CA VAL A 12 -6.30 -21.76 -46.79
C VAL A 12 -5.94 -20.32 -46.39
N VAL A 13 -5.51 -20.12 -45.18
CA VAL A 13 -4.92 -18.85 -44.74
C VAL A 13 -3.41 -18.88 -45.02
N ALA A 14 -2.98 -18.02 -45.93
CA ALA A 14 -1.60 -17.83 -46.33
C ALA A 14 -0.77 -17.24 -45.15
N GLY A 15 0.49 -17.72 -45.06
CA GLY A 15 1.43 -17.53 -43.98
C GLY A 15 1.70 -16.11 -43.53
N GLY A 16 1.50 -15.94 -42.24
CA GLY A 16 2.29 -15.05 -41.40
C GLY A 16 3.09 -15.93 -40.45
N ILE A 17 4.35 -15.62 -40.20
CA ILE A 17 5.17 -16.28 -39.18
C ILE A 17 4.63 -15.80 -37.81
N ALA A 18 3.53 -16.41 -37.39
CA ALA A 18 3.14 -16.42 -36.02
C ALA A 18 4.11 -17.40 -35.33
N ALA A 19 4.80 -16.98 -34.29
CA ALA A 19 5.46 -17.92 -33.40
C ALA A 19 4.33 -18.79 -32.84
N ASP A 20 4.19 -20.00 -33.39
CA ASP A 20 3.17 -20.97 -32.95
C ASP A 20 3.45 -21.24 -31.46
N ALA A 21 2.53 -20.85 -30.60
CA ALA A 21 2.50 -21.28 -29.22
C ALA A 21 2.36 -22.81 -29.23
N GLN A 22 3.47 -23.51 -29.02
CA GLN A 22 3.50 -24.96 -29.02
C GLN A 22 2.90 -25.47 -27.70
N SER A 23 1.90 -26.34 -27.81
CA SER A 23 1.38 -27.08 -26.66
C SER A 23 2.44 -28.08 -26.17
N ILE A 24 2.46 -28.34 -24.85
CA ILE A 24 3.32 -29.35 -24.24
C ILE A 24 2.90 -30.72 -24.80
N THR A 25 3.82 -31.43 -25.44
CA THR A 25 3.60 -32.75 -26.03
C THR A 25 3.94 -33.88 -25.05
N GLY A 26 3.55 -35.11 -25.37
CA GLY A 26 3.95 -36.30 -24.62
C GLY A 26 5.47 -36.49 -24.55
N ASP A 27 6.17 -36.17 -25.64
CA ASP A 27 7.63 -36.25 -25.70
C ASP A 27 8.29 -35.18 -24.82
N ASP A 28 7.70 -33.98 -24.72
CA ASP A 28 8.17 -32.95 -23.81
C ASP A 28 8.06 -33.40 -22.34
N VAL A 29 6.93 -34.00 -22.00
CA VAL A 29 6.72 -34.56 -20.65
C VAL A 29 7.69 -35.69 -20.37
N ALA A 30 7.95 -36.58 -21.33
CA ALA A 30 8.95 -37.65 -21.16
C ALA A 30 10.34 -37.09 -20.87
N ARG A 31 10.82 -36.15 -21.69
CA ARG A 31 12.10 -35.47 -21.48
C ARG A 31 12.19 -34.79 -20.12
N MET A 32 11.12 -34.09 -19.69
CA MET A 32 11.08 -33.43 -18.36
C MET A 32 11.21 -34.46 -17.23
N ARG A 33 10.50 -35.59 -17.33
CA ARG A 33 10.57 -36.67 -16.33
C ARG A 33 11.95 -37.31 -16.27
N ASP A 34 12.59 -37.56 -17.39
CA ASP A 34 13.91 -38.17 -17.45
C ASP A 34 14.96 -37.21 -16.85
N ARG A 35 14.89 -35.93 -17.18
CA ARG A 35 15.77 -34.92 -16.58
C ARG A 35 15.58 -34.82 -15.07
N PHE A 36 14.33 -34.81 -14.59
CA PHE A 36 14.00 -34.73 -13.16
C PHE A 36 14.56 -35.94 -12.40
N ARG A 37 14.40 -37.16 -12.94
CA ARG A 37 14.88 -38.40 -12.31
C ARG A 37 16.38 -38.60 -12.40
N GLY A 38 17.03 -37.93 -13.30
CA GLY A 38 18.49 -37.97 -13.49
C GLY A 38 19.30 -37.25 -12.41
N ASP A 39 18.65 -36.45 -11.55
CA ASP A 39 19.30 -35.74 -10.46
C ASP A 39 19.17 -36.52 -9.13
N PRO A 40 20.26 -37.05 -8.56
CA PRO A 40 20.20 -37.83 -7.32
C PRO A 40 19.70 -37.06 -6.11
N SER A 41 19.84 -35.72 -6.10
CA SER A 41 19.39 -34.86 -4.99
C SER A 41 17.88 -34.67 -4.96
N VAL A 42 17.20 -34.85 -6.11
CA VAL A 42 15.77 -34.59 -6.27
C VAL A 42 14.91 -35.40 -5.29
N VAL A 43 15.21 -36.67 -5.08
CA VAL A 43 14.41 -37.52 -4.19
C VAL A 43 14.46 -37.02 -2.76
N ALA A 44 15.63 -36.63 -2.27
CA ALA A 44 15.79 -36.10 -0.91
C ALA A 44 15.07 -34.76 -0.77
N ILE A 45 15.24 -33.83 -1.72
CA ILE A 45 14.58 -32.54 -1.75
C ILE A 45 13.05 -32.72 -1.85
N GLN A 46 12.58 -33.61 -2.74
CA GLN A 46 11.16 -33.91 -2.90
C GLN A 46 10.54 -34.43 -1.60
N ASN A 47 11.18 -35.35 -0.91
CA ASN A 47 10.70 -35.88 0.37
C ASN A 47 10.56 -34.77 1.43
N VAL A 48 11.51 -33.85 1.50
CA VAL A 48 11.44 -32.69 2.42
C VAL A 48 10.32 -31.73 2.03
N LEU A 49 10.22 -31.36 0.76
CA LEU A 49 9.24 -30.40 0.28
C LEU A 49 7.79 -30.96 0.28
N THR A 50 7.61 -32.27 0.08
CA THR A 50 6.27 -32.89 0.14
C THR A 50 5.79 -33.11 1.56
N SER A 51 6.70 -33.14 2.55
CA SER A 51 6.37 -33.29 3.97
C SER A 51 6.31 -31.98 4.74
N ASN A 52 6.81 -30.87 4.18
CA ASN A 52 6.87 -29.56 4.82
C ASN A 52 6.30 -28.49 3.88
N GLY A 53 5.24 -27.80 4.32
CA GLY A 53 4.56 -26.77 3.55
C GLY A 53 5.25 -25.40 3.53
N ASP A 54 6.29 -25.16 4.33
CA ASP A 54 7.00 -23.89 4.40
C ASP A 54 8.28 -23.90 3.55
N ILE A 55 8.10 -23.71 2.25
CA ILE A 55 9.20 -23.59 1.28
C ILE A 55 10.20 -22.50 1.66
N ARG A 56 9.72 -21.40 2.23
CA ARG A 56 10.55 -20.27 2.60
C ARG A 56 11.49 -20.60 3.78
N ALA A 57 10.98 -21.33 4.77
CA ALA A 57 11.79 -21.81 5.88
C ALA A 57 12.89 -22.79 5.41
N LEU A 58 12.60 -23.62 4.41
CA LEU A 58 13.56 -24.55 3.83
C LEU A 58 14.64 -23.88 2.97
N ALA A 59 14.30 -22.73 2.36
CA ALA A 59 15.24 -21.93 1.56
C ALA A 59 16.13 -21.01 2.41
N LEU A 60 15.92 -20.94 3.73
CA LEU A 60 16.64 -20.02 4.61
C LEU A 60 18.15 -20.33 4.60
N ASN A 61 18.95 -19.30 4.31
CA ASN A 61 20.40 -19.40 4.28
C ASN A 61 20.98 -19.29 5.70
N HIS A 62 21.17 -20.41 6.37
CA HIS A 62 21.79 -20.47 7.69
C HIS A 62 23.27 -20.05 7.71
N GLY A 63 23.91 -19.93 6.56
CA GLY A 63 25.26 -19.38 6.44
C GLY A 63 25.38 -17.91 6.85
N LEU A 64 24.25 -17.21 7.00
CA LEU A 64 24.19 -15.82 7.48
C LEU A 64 24.03 -15.73 9.02
N ASP A 65 23.76 -16.83 9.70
CA ASP A 65 23.56 -16.83 11.14
C ASP A 65 24.83 -16.34 11.86
N GLY A 66 24.67 -15.36 12.74
CA GLY A 66 25.78 -14.74 13.48
C GLY A 66 26.71 -13.81 12.69
N LYS A 67 26.45 -13.57 11.40
CA LYS A 67 27.27 -12.67 10.56
C LYS A 67 26.75 -11.25 10.49
N VAL A 68 25.57 -10.98 11.04
CA VAL A 68 24.98 -9.64 11.02
C VAL A 68 25.62 -8.78 12.11
N ASP A 69 26.23 -7.66 11.69
CA ASP A 69 26.74 -6.67 12.63
C ASP A 69 25.61 -5.71 13.03
N HIS A 70 25.34 -5.63 14.34
CA HIS A 70 24.34 -4.75 14.94
C HIS A 70 24.92 -3.43 15.47
N TYR A 71 26.20 -3.17 15.22
CA TYR A 71 26.82 -1.92 15.60
C TYR A 71 26.64 -0.86 14.51
N PHE A 72 25.98 0.24 14.88
CA PHE A 72 25.73 1.37 13.98
C PHE A 72 26.42 2.61 14.50
N LYS A 73 27.31 3.23 13.69
CA LYS A 73 28.02 4.46 14.07
C LYS A 73 27.08 5.66 14.23
N TYR A 74 26.01 5.72 13.45
CA TYR A 74 25.00 6.77 13.48
C TYR A 74 23.63 6.14 13.71
N ARG A 75 22.84 6.78 14.54
CA ARG A 75 21.46 6.38 14.82
C ARG A 75 20.58 7.61 14.92
N VAL A 76 19.39 7.57 14.34
CA VAL A 76 18.32 8.52 14.57
C VAL A 76 17.53 8.07 15.80
N ASN A 77 17.23 8.98 16.72
CA ASN A 77 16.51 8.67 17.95
C ASN A 77 15.00 8.64 17.71
N VAL A 78 14.49 7.54 17.13
CA VAL A 78 13.07 7.38 16.75
C VAL A 78 12.16 6.82 17.85
N LYS A 79 12.67 6.59 19.06
CA LYS A 79 11.84 6.21 20.23
C LYS A 79 10.88 5.02 20.01
N GLY A 80 11.41 3.85 19.70
CA GLY A 80 10.64 2.60 19.59
C GLY A 80 10.06 2.34 18.19
N ILE A 81 9.23 1.32 18.13
CA ILE A 81 8.54 0.85 16.91
C ILE A 81 7.04 0.78 17.16
N THR A 82 6.26 0.83 16.09
CA THR A 82 4.81 0.64 16.09
C THR A 82 4.43 -0.58 15.27
N ASP A 83 3.29 -1.20 15.58
CA ASP A 83 2.80 -2.41 14.90
C ASP A 83 1.46 -2.15 14.23
N GLN A 84 1.44 -2.19 12.90
CA GLN A 84 0.23 -2.01 12.09
C GLN A 84 -0.73 -3.20 12.10
N LYS A 85 -0.36 -4.31 12.76
CA LYS A 85 -1.11 -5.57 12.77
C LYS A 85 -1.41 -6.11 11.35
N GLN A 86 -2.63 -6.57 11.12
CA GLN A 86 -3.10 -7.13 9.84
C GLN A 86 -3.80 -6.05 9.00
N SER A 87 -3.07 -4.97 8.71
CA SER A 87 -3.57 -3.86 7.89
C SER A 87 -2.53 -3.41 6.88
N GLY A 88 -2.94 -2.73 5.81
CA GLY A 88 -2.06 -2.13 4.81
C GLY A 88 -1.56 -0.72 5.17
N ARG A 89 -1.73 -0.27 6.42
CA ARG A 89 -1.47 1.10 6.87
C ARG A 89 0.00 1.42 7.15
N CYS A 90 0.97 0.61 6.68
CA CYS A 90 2.41 0.83 6.92
C CYS A 90 2.86 2.26 6.55
N TRP A 91 2.34 2.82 5.48
CA TRP A 91 2.63 4.17 5.03
C TRP A 91 2.24 5.24 6.06
N MET A 92 1.09 5.08 6.70
CA MET A 92 0.56 5.98 7.72
C MET A 92 1.38 5.86 9.03
N PHE A 93 1.64 4.63 9.49
CA PHE A 93 2.49 4.36 10.64
C PHE A 93 3.89 4.94 10.47
N THR A 94 4.51 4.72 9.31
CA THR A 94 5.84 5.25 9.01
C THR A 94 5.85 6.77 9.00
N SER A 95 4.87 7.42 8.36
CA SER A 95 4.77 8.88 8.32
C SER A 95 4.64 9.50 9.71
N MET A 96 3.78 8.93 10.56
CA MET A 96 3.60 9.39 11.95
C MET A 96 4.84 9.11 12.82
N ASN A 97 5.55 8.00 12.60
CA ASN A 97 6.78 7.70 13.31
C ASN A 97 7.92 8.69 13.00
N VAL A 98 7.90 9.33 11.82
CA VAL A 98 8.85 10.42 11.51
C VAL A 98 8.61 11.66 12.37
N LEU A 99 7.34 11.99 12.66
CA LEU A 99 6.97 13.15 13.48
C LEU A 99 7.02 12.87 14.99
N ARG A 100 6.83 11.64 15.42
CA ARG A 100 6.72 11.27 16.83
C ARG A 100 7.87 11.78 17.71
N PRO A 101 9.16 11.69 17.30
CA PRO A 101 10.27 12.18 18.12
C PRO A 101 10.18 13.68 18.44
N SER A 102 9.77 14.52 17.49
CA SER A 102 9.62 15.96 17.67
C SER A 102 8.51 16.31 18.66
N VAL A 103 7.40 15.57 18.66
CA VAL A 103 6.34 15.69 19.66
C VAL A 103 6.84 15.33 21.05
N MET A 104 7.56 14.21 21.17
CA MET A 104 8.13 13.76 22.45
C MET A 104 9.14 14.73 23.01
N GLU A 105 9.95 15.35 22.18
CA GLU A 105 10.90 16.38 22.58
C GLU A 105 10.17 17.66 23.00
N LYS A 106 9.23 18.14 22.18
CA LYS A 106 8.49 19.38 22.44
C LYS A 106 7.74 19.37 23.76
N TYR A 107 7.11 18.26 24.10
CA TYR A 107 6.32 18.10 25.32
C TYR A 107 7.05 17.37 26.44
N ASN A 108 8.33 17.11 26.27
CA ASN A 108 9.18 16.42 27.25
C ASN A 108 8.57 15.07 27.69
N LEU A 109 8.18 14.21 26.73
CA LEU A 109 7.52 12.93 26.96
C LEU A 109 8.48 11.75 26.86
N ASP A 110 8.27 10.73 27.71
CA ASP A 110 8.96 9.44 27.58
C ASP A 110 8.32 8.56 26.51
N GLU A 111 6.99 8.62 26.39
CA GLU A 111 6.20 7.87 25.44
C GLU A 111 5.14 8.75 24.80
N PHE A 112 4.91 8.54 23.54
CA PHE A 112 3.84 9.17 22.78
C PHE A 112 3.54 8.31 21.54
N ASP A 113 2.27 8.22 21.19
CA ASP A 113 1.84 7.67 19.91
C ASP A 113 0.66 8.44 19.35
N PHE A 114 0.56 8.45 18.03
CA PHE A 114 -0.56 9.01 17.30
C PHE A 114 -1.69 7.99 17.15
N SER A 115 -2.92 8.45 17.02
CA SER A 115 -4.03 7.63 16.59
C SER A 115 -3.93 7.37 15.08
N HIS A 116 -3.53 6.16 14.71
CA HIS A 116 -3.59 5.73 13.31
C HIS A 116 -5.04 5.45 12.88
N ASN A 117 -5.89 5.03 13.83
CA ASN A 117 -7.32 4.80 13.61
C ASN A 117 -8.05 6.07 13.17
N TYR A 118 -7.72 7.23 13.77
CA TYR A 118 -8.29 8.53 13.39
C TYR A 118 -8.03 8.89 11.93
N LEU A 119 -6.76 8.84 11.49
CA LEU A 119 -6.42 9.15 10.10
C LEU A 119 -6.94 8.08 9.13
N TYR A 120 -6.98 6.84 9.54
CA TYR A 120 -7.51 5.75 8.73
C TYR A 120 -8.99 5.94 8.42
N PHE A 121 -9.78 6.41 9.39
CA PHE A 121 -11.18 6.75 9.16
C PHE A 121 -11.35 7.74 8.00
N TRP A 122 -10.60 8.83 8.05
CA TRP A 122 -10.68 9.87 7.03
C TRP A 122 -10.12 9.43 5.68
N ASP A 123 -9.05 8.66 5.67
CA ASP A 123 -8.48 8.09 4.44
C ASP A 123 -9.50 7.22 3.71
N MET A 124 -10.21 6.33 4.43
CA MET A 124 -11.22 5.47 3.83
C MET A 124 -12.42 6.28 3.29
N LEU A 125 -12.87 7.28 4.03
CA LEU A 125 -13.98 8.12 3.59
C LEU A 125 -13.63 8.95 2.35
N GLU A 126 -12.43 9.53 2.32
CA GLU A 126 -11.96 10.32 1.20
C GLU A 126 -11.67 9.46 -0.06
N LYS A 127 -11.12 8.29 0.10
CA LYS A 127 -10.95 7.33 -1.01
C LYS A 127 -12.31 6.91 -1.58
N ALA A 128 -13.32 6.73 -0.74
CA ALA A 128 -14.69 6.45 -1.19
C ALA A 128 -15.26 7.64 -2.01
N ASN A 129 -15.05 8.87 -1.54
CA ASN A 129 -15.42 10.08 -2.27
C ASN A 129 -14.70 10.18 -3.62
N LEU A 130 -13.38 9.97 -3.64
CA LEU A 130 -12.58 9.99 -4.87
C LEU A 130 -13.02 8.91 -5.86
N PHE A 131 -13.35 7.70 -5.39
CA PHE A 131 -13.91 6.66 -6.23
C PHE A 131 -15.20 7.11 -6.91
N LEU A 132 -16.14 7.69 -6.19
CA LEU A 132 -17.41 8.16 -6.74
C LEU A 132 -17.23 9.32 -7.75
N GLU A 133 -16.28 10.23 -7.51
CA GLU A 133 -15.91 11.25 -8.47
C GLU A 133 -15.30 10.66 -9.75
N ASN A 134 -14.42 9.69 -9.64
CA ASN A 134 -13.83 8.98 -10.76
C ASN A 134 -14.89 8.22 -11.57
N VAL A 135 -15.84 7.58 -10.89
CA VAL A 135 -17.01 6.92 -11.53
C VAL A 135 -17.85 7.95 -12.30
N ALA A 136 -18.13 9.10 -11.70
CA ALA A 136 -18.88 10.15 -12.36
C ALA A 136 -18.12 10.72 -13.58
N ALA A 137 -16.82 10.96 -13.45
CA ALA A 137 -15.98 11.46 -14.53
C ALA A 137 -15.92 10.48 -15.73
N THR A 138 -15.92 9.19 -15.47
CA THR A 138 -15.81 8.12 -16.47
C THR A 138 -17.15 7.51 -16.89
N ALA A 139 -18.28 8.07 -16.45
CA ALA A 139 -19.61 7.48 -16.68
C ALA A 139 -20.00 7.34 -18.16
N SER A 140 -19.40 8.10 -19.07
CA SER A 140 -19.61 7.99 -20.52
C SER A 140 -18.76 6.90 -21.20
N LYS A 141 -17.73 6.38 -20.50
CA LYS A 141 -16.89 5.29 -21.01
C LYS A 141 -17.57 3.94 -20.85
N PRO A 142 -17.31 2.94 -21.70
CA PRO A 142 -17.85 1.58 -21.54
C PRO A 142 -17.26 0.91 -20.27
N MET A 143 -17.94 -0.12 -19.78
CA MET A 143 -17.52 -0.83 -18.56
C MET A 143 -16.21 -1.61 -18.70
N ASP A 144 -15.82 -1.97 -19.91
CA ASP A 144 -14.56 -2.63 -20.26
C ASP A 144 -13.42 -1.66 -20.59
N ASP A 145 -13.66 -0.33 -20.51
CA ASP A 145 -12.59 0.66 -20.57
C ASP A 145 -11.59 0.43 -19.43
N ARG A 146 -10.30 0.43 -19.76
CA ARG A 146 -9.23 0.09 -18.82
C ARG A 146 -9.25 0.94 -17.53
N GLU A 147 -9.60 2.20 -17.63
CA GLU A 147 -9.67 3.12 -16.48
C GLU A 147 -10.89 2.78 -15.61
N VAL A 148 -12.05 2.49 -16.22
CA VAL A 148 -13.26 2.07 -15.50
C VAL A 148 -13.01 0.75 -14.77
N VAL A 149 -12.45 -0.25 -15.45
CA VAL A 149 -12.08 -1.54 -14.86
C VAL A 149 -11.13 -1.34 -13.67
N HIS A 150 -10.14 -0.44 -13.80
CA HIS A 150 -9.21 -0.13 -12.72
C HIS A 150 -9.94 0.38 -11.47
N TYR A 151 -10.82 1.38 -11.60
CA TYR A 151 -11.55 1.92 -10.45
C TYR A 151 -12.49 0.89 -9.81
N PHE A 152 -13.20 0.10 -10.61
CA PHE A 152 -14.13 -0.91 -10.07
C PHE A 152 -13.44 -2.16 -9.52
N SER A 153 -12.20 -2.46 -9.90
CA SER A 153 -11.46 -3.61 -9.37
C SER A 153 -11.18 -3.48 -7.87
N ALA A 154 -10.76 -2.30 -7.45
CA ALA A 154 -10.54 -1.96 -6.05
C ALA A 154 -10.97 -0.51 -5.80
N PRO A 155 -12.25 -0.25 -5.45
CA PRO A 155 -12.74 1.11 -5.20
C PRO A 155 -11.93 1.86 -4.16
N LEU A 156 -11.50 1.16 -3.11
CA LEU A 156 -10.52 1.64 -2.14
C LEU A 156 -9.70 0.46 -1.57
N ASP A 157 -8.52 0.78 -1.04
CA ASP A 157 -7.66 -0.11 -0.25
C ASP A 157 -7.06 0.68 0.93
N ASP A 158 -6.44 -0.03 1.87
CA ASP A 158 -5.78 0.56 3.03
C ASP A 158 -4.28 0.89 2.80
N GLY A 159 -3.79 0.66 1.58
CA GLY A 159 -2.44 1.01 1.16
C GLY A 159 -2.26 2.48 0.83
N GLY A 160 -1.00 2.90 0.76
CA GLY A 160 -0.66 4.26 0.40
C GLY A 160 0.83 4.57 0.46
N VAL A 161 1.17 5.83 0.23
CA VAL A 161 2.51 6.40 0.35
C VAL A 161 2.44 7.78 1.01
N TRP A 162 3.56 8.43 1.22
CA TRP A 162 3.68 9.64 2.02
C TRP A 162 2.73 10.79 1.62
N ASN A 163 2.48 11.03 0.31
CA ASN A 163 1.58 12.09 -0.12
C ASN A 163 0.13 11.90 0.37
N LEU A 164 -0.32 10.64 0.51
CA LEU A 164 -1.64 10.34 1.06
C LEU A 164 -1.74 10.74 2.53
N TYR A 165 -0.69 10.48 3.32
CA TYR A 165 -0.60 10.95 4.69
C TYR A 165 -0.68 12.49 4.75
N TYR A 166 0.12 13.17 3.92
CA TYR A 166 0.15 14.62 3.86
C TYR A 166 -1.22 15.21 3.54
N ASN A 167 -1.90 14.66 2.52
CA ASN A 167 -3.24 15.12 2.13
C ASN A 167 -4.24 15.02 3.29
N ILE A 168 -4.26 13.87 3.99
CA ILE A 168 -5.24 13.61 5.05
C ILE A 168 -4.90 14.37 6.33
N ALA A 169 -3.64 14.37 6.75
CA ALA A 169 -3.22 15.07 7.96
C ALA A 169 -3.38 16.59 7.81
N GLY A 170 -3.09 17.14 6.63
CA GLY A 170 -3.30 18.55 6.34
C GLY A 170 -4.78 18.96 6.33
N LYS A 171 -5.69 18.07 5.93
CA LYS A 171 -7.12 18.34 5.87
C LYS A 171 -7.85 18.13 7.19
N TYR A 172 -7.51 17.09 7.94
CA TYR A 172 -8.24 16.64 9.12
C TYR A 172 -7.45 16.75 10.42
N GLY A 173 -6.16 17.04 10.36
CA GLY A 173 -5.29 17.04 11.53
C GLY A 173 -4.94 15.65 12.01
N VAL A 174 -4.41 15.57 13.22
CA VAL A 174 -4.07 14.31 13.91
C VAL A 174 -4.46 14.39 15.38
N VAL A 175 -4.56 13.24 16.04
CA VAL A 175 -4.86 13.17 17.47
C VAL A 175 -3.94 12.16 18.17
N PRO A 176 -3.69 12.28 19.49
CA PRO A 176 -3.00 11.26 20.28
C PRO A 176 -3.74 9.92 20.28
N ALA A 177 -3.03 8.82 20.42
CA ALA A 177 -3.57 7.46 20.37
C ALA A 177 -4.73 7.22 21.36
N GLN A 178 -4.65 7.79 22.57
CA GLN A 178 -5.71 7.62 23.57
C GLN A 178 -7.03 8.32 23.24
N VAL A 179 -7.01 9.27 22.31
CA VAL A 179 -8.21 10.03 21.90
C VAL A 179 -9.12 9.21 20.98
N MET A 180 -8.52 8.45 20.08
CA MET A 180 -9.23 7.50 19.22
C MET A 180 -8.38 6.24 19.06
N PRO A 181 -8.49 5.29 20.01
CA PRO A 181 -7.65 4.08 20.04
C PRO A 181 -7.95 3.13 18.88
N GLU A 182 -7.04 2.20 18.63
CA GLU A 182 -7.25 1.11 17.68
C GLU A 182 -8.44 0.24 18.08
N THR A 183 -9.11 -0.32 17.08
CA THR A 183 -10.23 -1.25 17.20
C THR A 183 -9.88 -2.59 16.56
N PRO A 184 -10.62 -3.67 16.82
CA PRO A 184 -10.42 -4.93 16.10
C PRO A 184 -10.48 -4.78 14.57
N HIS A 185 -11.27 -3.81 14.06
CA HIS A 185 -11.42 -3.58 12.63
C HIS A 185 -10.33 -2.68 12.03
N SER A 186 -9.69 -1.84 12.82
CA SER A 186 -8.48 -1.13 12.39
C SER A 186 -7.25 -2.01 12.47
N GLU A 187 -7.19 -2.94 13.44
CA GLU A 187 -6.09 -3.92 13.55
C GLU A 187 -6.17 -5.06 12.50
N ASN A 188 -7.38 -5.34 11.95
CA ASN A 188 -7.59 -6.28 10.86
C ASN A 188 -8.62 -5.72 9.89
N THR A 189 -8.15 -5.01 8.87
CA THR A 189 -8.95 -4.18 7.97
C THR A 189 -9.68 -4.95 6.88
N ALA A 190 -9.25 -6.16 6.54
CA ALA A 190 -9.64 -6.88 5.33
C ALA A 190 -11.17 -7.04 5.17
N GLN A 191 -11.88 -7.43 6.24
CA GLN A 191 -13.33 -7.66 6.16
C GLN A 191 -14.10 -6.35 5.98
N MET A 192 -13.76 -5.31 6.74
CA MET A 192 -14.41 -4.01 6.63
C MET A 192 -14.18 -3.41 5.24
N VAL A 193 -12.95 -3.44 4.74
CA VAL A 193 -12.59 -2.95 3.39
C VAL A 193 -13.36 -3.72 2.32
N ALA A 194 -13.48 -5.04 2.42
CA ALA A 194 -14.23 -5.85 1.47
C ALA A 194 -15.71 -5.43 1.38
N LEU A 195 -16.37 -5.23 2.54
CA LEU A 195 -17.78 -4.80 2.61
C LEU A 195 -17.99 -3.38 2.07
N ILE A 196 -17.09 -2.45 2.39
CA ILE A 196 -17.15 -1.09 1.83
C ILE A 196 -16.96 -1.13 0.31
N ASN A 197 -16.03 -1.93 -0.20
CA ASN A 197 -15.79 -2.08 -1.62
C ASN A 197 -17.00 -2.69 -2.36
N GLU A 198 -17.69 -3.65 -1.76
CA GLU A 198 -18.93 -4.21 -2.30
C GLU A 198 -20.02 -3.13 -2.40
N LYS A 199 -20.22 -2.36 -1.32
CA LYS A 199 -21.14 -1.23 -1.29
C LYS A 199 -20.80 -0.19 -2.36
N LEU A 200 -19.55 0.23 -2.45
CA LEU A 200 -19.10 1.24 -3.40
C LEU A 200 -19.26 0.79 -4.85
N ARG A 201 -18.99 -0.49 -5.17
CA ARG A 201 -19.27 -1.01 -6.52
C ARG A 201 -20.74 -0.90 -6.86
N ALA A 202 -21.65 -1.29 -5.95
CA ALA A 202 -23.07 -1.18 -6.17
C ALA A 202 -23.51 0.29 -6.40
N GLU A 203 -23.02 1.21 -5.57
CA GLU A 203 -23.33 2.64 -5.72
C GLU A 203 -22.70 3.25 -6.99
N GLY A 204 -21.50 2.80 -7.36
CA GLY A 204 -20.86 3.20 -8.60
C GLY A 204 -21.67 2.80 -9.83
N TYR A 205 -22.23 1.59 -9.87
CA TYR A 205 -23.13 1.16 -10.94
C TYR A 205 -24.40 2.00 -10.98
N ARG A 206 -25.08 2.21 -9.84
CA ARG A 206 -26.28 3.06 -9.75
C ARG A 206 -26.02 4.49 -10.21
N LEU A 207 -24.90 5.07 -9.81
CA LEU A 207 -24.50 6.42 -10.24
C LEU A 207 -24.30 6.47 -11.77
N ARG A 208 -23.65 5.49 -12.36
CA ARG A 208 -23.49 5.42 -13.83
C ARG A 208 -24.83 5.30 -14.55
N GLU A 209 -25.74 4.48 -14.08
CA GLU A 209 -27.11 4.34 -14.63
C GLU A 209 -27.88 5.66 -14.51
N ALA A 210 -27.84 6.34 -13.37
CA ALA A 210 -28.51 7.61 -13.15
C ALA A 210 -27.93 8.74 -14.02
N LEU A 211 -26.64 8.64 -14.38
CA LEU A 211 -25.97 9.59 -15.27
C LEU A 211 -26.23 9.35 -16.77
N ALA A 212 -26.77 8.19 -17.13
CA ALA A 212 -27.07 7.88 -18.52
C ALA A 212 -28.07 8.90 -19.11
N GLY A 213 -27.63 9.60 -20.15
CA GLY A 213 -28.44 10.64 -20.79
C GLY A 213 -28.57 11.98 -20.03
N THR A 214 -28.04 12.08 -18.82
CA THR A 214 -28.12 13.31 -17.98
C THR A 214 -27.00 14.28 -18.32
N LYS A 215 -27.31 15.57 -18.51
CA LYS A 215 -26.35 16.62 -18.91
C LYS A 215 -26.48 17.88 -18.07
N GLY A 216 -25.46 18.73 -18.12
CA GLY A 216 -25.46 20.08 -17.52
C GLY A 216 -25.74 20.10 -16.02
N LYS A 217 -26.55 21.02 -15.54
CA LYS A 217 -26.88 21.19 -14.11
C LYS A 217 -27.58 19.97 -13.50
N ALA A 218 -28.41 19.27 -14.28
CA ALA A 218 -29.06 18.04 -13.81
C ALA A 218 -28.04 16.94 -13.48
N ARG A 219 -26.96 16.83 -14.26
CA ARG A 219 -25.87 15.88 -13.98
C ARG A 219 -25.19 16.17 -12.64
N ALA A 220 -24.87 17.42 -12.34
CA ALA A 220 -24.24 17.79 -11.07
C ALA A 220 -25.16 17.50 -9.87
N ALA A 221 -26.46 17.71 -10.01
CA ALA A 221 -27.44 17.37 -8.96
C ALA A 221 -27.49 15.86 -8.70
N VAL A 222 -27.57 15.05 -9.75
CA VAL A 222 -27.54 13.56 -9.64
C VAL A 222 -26.25 13.08 -8.98
N VAL A 223 -25.08 13.58 -9.39
CA VAL A 223 -23.81 13.22 -8.76
C VAL A 223 -23.83 13.54 -7.28
N LYS A 224 -24.26 14.75 -6.92
CA LYS A 224 -24.32 15.18 -5.51
C LYS A 224 -25.24 14.27 -4.69
N GLU A 225 -26.44 14.02 -5.15
CA GLU A 225 -27.43 13.19 -4.44
C GLU A 225 -26.91 11.76 -4.19
N HIS A 226 -26.40 11.11 -5.23
CA HIS A 226 -25.86 9.75 -5.11
C HIS A 226 -24.61 9.69 -4.22
N LYS A 227 -23.73 10.68 -4.32
CA LYS A 227 -22.56 10.78 -3.47
C LYS A 227 -22.93 10.98 -2.00
N ASP A 228 -23.83 11.94 -1.72
CA ASP A 228 -24.26 12.22 -0.35
C ASP A 228 -24.84 10.96 0.30
N ALA A 229 -25.69 10.21 -0.41
CA ALA A 229 -26.25 8.96 0.08
C ALA A 229 -25.18 7.87 0.32
N ALA A 230 -24.33 7.63 -0.65
CA ALA A 230 -23.28 6.61 -0.57
C ALA A 230 -22.26 6.93 0.54
N LEU A 231 -21.83 8.18 0.67
CA LEU A 231 -20.87 8.61 1.68
C LEU A 231 -21.45 8.58 3.09
N ASN A 232 -22.75 8.87 3.26
CA ASN A 232 -23.41 8.69 4.54
C ASN A 232 -23.41 7.22 4.99
N ASP A 233 -23.65 6.29 4.06
CA ASP A 233 -23.57 4.86 4.36
C ASP A 233 -22.13 4.43 4.70
N VAL A 234 -21.14 4.87 3.94
CA VAL A 234 -19.73 4.59 4.21
C VAL A 234 -19.29 5.18 5.55
N TYR A 235 -19.65 6.44 5.84
CA TYR A 235 -19.37 7.07 7.13
C TYR A 235 -19.96 6.23 8.29
N ARG A 236 -21.20 5.80 8.14
CA ARG A 236 -21.85 4.93 9.15
C ARG A 236 -21.11 3.61 9.33
N MET A 237 -20.66 2.95 8.23
CA MET A 237 -19.88 1.71 8.31
C MET A 237 -18.56 1.94 9.05
N LEU A 238 -17.85 3.01 8.71
CA LEU A 238 -16.60 3.38 9.37
C LEU A 238 -16.80 3.71 10.84
N ALA A 239 -17.81 4.53 11.19
CA ALA A 239 -18.08 4.92 12.57
C ALA A 239 -18.46 3.72 13.46
N LEU A 240 -19.20 2.74 12.93
CA LEU A 240 -19.53 1.50 13.64
C LEU A 240 -18.32 0.58 13.87
N CYS A 241 -17.35 0.59 12.95
CA CYS A 241 -16.17 -0.28 13.01
C CYS A 241 -14.99 0.37 13.75
N LEU A 242 -14.78 1.66 13.54
CA LEU A 242 -13.57 2.39 13.97
C LEU A 242 -13.83 3.36 15.14
N GLY A 243 -15.09 3.66 15.42
CA GLY A 243 -15.49 4.77 16.28
C GLY A 243 -15.66 6.07 15.50
N GLU A 244 -16.34 7.06 16.08
CA GLU A 244 -16.55 8.36 15.46
C GLU A 244 -15.36 9.29 15.77
N PRO A 245 -14.75 9.94 14.75
CA PRO A 245 -13.65 10.87 14.96
C PRO A 245 -14.08 12.07 15.83
N PRO A 246 -13.28 12.49 16.82
CA PRO A 246 -13.58 13.65 17.64
C PRO A 246 -13.43 14.94 16.85
N VAL A 247 -14.30 15.92 17.13
CA VAL A 247 -14.20 17.29 16.61
C VAL A 247 -13.23 18.12 17.47
N GLU A 248 -13.23 17.85 18.77
CA GLU A 248 -12.39 18.47 19.78
C GLU A 248 -12.00 17.41 20.81
N PHE A 249 -10.84 17.53 21.43
CA PHE A 249 -10.39 16.61 22.48
C PHE A 249 -9.56 17.32 23.55
N GLU A 250 -9.66 16.84 24.79
CA GLU A 250 -8.77 17.21 25.87
C GLU A 250 -7.59 16.23 25.92
N TRP A 251 -6.38 16.72 25.78
CA TRP A 251 -5.16 15.92 25.92
C TRP A 251 -4.52 16.16 27.27
N ARG A 252 -4.48 15.11 28.10
CA ARG A 252 -3.86 15.10 29.42
C ARG A 252 -2.65 14.18 29.40
N PHE A 253 -1.53 14.69 29.87
CA PHE A 253 -0.29 13.90 29.98
C PHE A 253 0.57 14.37 31.16
N ARG A 254 1.50 13.51 31.59
CA ARG A 254 2.60 13.89 32.47
C ARG A 254 3.88 13.97 31.67
N ASP A 255 4.62 15.09 31.87
CA ASP A 255 5.96 15.22 31.32
C ASP A 255 6.98 14.42 32.17
N ARG A 256 8.23 14.33 31.68
CA ARG A 256 9.31 13.63 32.41
C ARG A 256 9.64 14.25 33.78
N ALA A 257 9.29 15.51 34.00
CA ALA A 257 9.44 16.17 35.30
C ALA A 257 8.28 15.88 36.26
N GLY A 258 7.27 15.11 35.80
CA GLY A 258 6.06 14.74 36.57
C GLY A 258 4.95 15.79 36.54
N ASN A 259 5.09 16.89 35.79
CA ASN A 259 4.06 17.90 35.66
C ASN A 259 2.86 17.37 34.90
N LEU A 260 1.67 17.61 35.44
CA LEU A 260 0.41 17.32 34.75
C LEU A 260 0.09 18.48 33.82
N VAL A 261 -0.07 18.18 32.54
CA VAL A 261 -0.49 19.12 31.51
C VAL A 261 -1.86 18.68 30.98
N SER A 262 -2.76 19.65 30.82
CA SER A 262 -4.08 19.42 30.18
C SER A 262 -4.30 20.58 29.22
N LYS A 263 -4.62 20.26 27.97
CA LYS A 263 -4.94 21.25 26.95
C LYS A 263 -6.01 20.68 25.99
N THR A 264 -6.93 21.52 25.60
CA THR A 264 -7.97 21.21 24.62
C THR A 264 -7.50 21.63 23.25
N TYR A 265 -7.78 20.79 22.24
CA TYR A 265 -7.44 21.02 20.85
C TYR A 265 -8.54 20.53 19.92
N THR A 266 -8.68 21.20 18.79
CA THR A 266 -9.15 20.51 17.58
C THR A 266 -8.00 19.71 16.97
N PRO A 267 -8.28 18.66 16.18
CA PRO A 267 -7.23 17.88 15.53
C PRO A 267 -6.30 18.70 14.63
N LEU A 268 -6.82 19.74 13.96
CA LEU A 268 -6.04 20.63 13.11
C LEU A 268 -5.12 21.55 13.92
N GLU A 269 -5.60 22.11 15.05
CA GLU A 269 -4.76 22.92 15.96
C GLU A 269 -3.64 22.06 16.53
N PHE A 270 -3.91 20.82 16.93
CA PHE A 270 -2.88 19.92 17.41
C PHE A 270 -1.86 19.63 16.31
N TYR A 271 -2.30 19.30 15.09
CA TYR A 271 -1.40 19.07 13.96
C TYR A 271 -0.53 20.29 13.65
N ALA A 272 -1.11 21.47 13.59
CA ALA A 272 -0.38 22.72 13.34
C ALA A 272 0.66 23.03 14.45
N GLU A 273 0.31 22.73 15.71
CA GLU A 273 1.22 22.96 16.83
C GLU A 273 2.42 22.01 16.84
N ILE A 274 2.22 20.73 16.48
CA ILE A 274 3.27 19.70 16.54
C ILE A 274 4.13 19.61 15.29
N THR A 275 3.62 20.12 14.14
CA THR A 275 4.30 20.01 12.86
C THR A 275 5.39 21.09 12.78
N PRO A 276 6.65 20.74 12.48
CA PRO A 276 7.70 21.72 12.22
C PRO A 276 7.32 22.65 11.06
N ASN A 277 7.75 23.92 11.14
CA ASN A 277 7.42 24.95 10.13
C ASN A 277 7.90 24.60 8.71
N ASP A 278 8.95 23.77 8.60
CA ASP A 278 9.53 23.30 7.34
C ASP A 278 8.94 21.98 6.85
N TYR A 279 8.02 21.37 7.64
CA TYR A 279 7.35 20.11 7.27
C TYR A 279 6.16 20.37 6.35
N SER A 280 6.46 20.80 5.14
CA SER A 280 5.49 21.03 4.08
C SER A 280 5.90 20.29 2.78
N PRO A 281 4.98 20.00 1.86
CA PRO A 281 5.31 19.29 0.61
C PRO A 281 6.31 20.05 -0.25
N GLU A 282 6.36 21.37 -0.12
CA GLU A 282 7.31 22.21 -0.86
C GLU A 282 8.76 21.96 -0.40
N ASN A 283 8.95 21.51 0.84
CA ASN A 283 10.27 21.28 1.45
C ASN A 283 10.68 19.80 1.40
N TYR A 284 9.76 18.90 1.02
CA TYR A 284 10.03 17.45 0.96
C TYR A 284 9.82 16.94 -0.45
N ILE A 285 10.76 16.14 -0.92
CA ILE A 285 10.66 15.45 -2.19
C ILE A 285 10.66 13.94 -1.96
N MET A 286 9.73 13.26 -2.60
CA MET A 286 9.78 11.80 -2.66
C MET A 286 10.84 11.39 -3.67
N ILE A 287 11.72 10.49 -3.27
CA ILE A 287 12.71 9.88 -4.16
C ILE A 287 12.41 8.40 -4.32
N MET A 288 12.61 7.87 -5.52
CA MET A 288 12.32 6.49 -5.84
C MET A 288 13.40 5.91 -6.72
N ASN A 289 13.64 4.60 -6.64
CA ASN A 289 14.43 3.87 -7.61
C ASN A 289 13.50 3.06 -8.52
N ASP A 290 13.29 3.53 -9.72
CA ASP A 290 12.57 2.83 -10.78
C ASP A 290 13.49 2.62 -11.97
N PRO A 291 14.12 1.43 -12.13
CA PRO A 291 15.06 1.16 -13.21
C PRO A 291 14.40 1.06 -14.60
N THR A 292 13.06 1.04 -14.66
CA THR A 292 12.33 1.01 -15.94
C THR A 292 12.16 2.39 -16.56
N ARG A 293 12.54 3.46 -15.83
CA ARG A 293 12.38 4.86 -16.23
C ARG A 293 13.73 5.59 -16.17
N GLU A 294 13.82 6.70 -16.89
CA GLU A 294 15.01 7.54 -16.91
C GLU A 294 15.32 8.12 -15.52
N TYR A 295 16.55 7.99 -15.05
CA TYR A 295 16.99 8.58 -13.79
C TYR A 295 17.16 10.11 -13.90
N TYR A 296 17.14 10.78 -12.76
CA TYR A 296 17.23 12.24 -12.61
C TYR A 296 16.09 12.98 -13.31
N ARG A 297 14.90 12.33 -13.39
CA ARG A 297 13.65 12.90 -13.86
C ARG A 297 12.57 12.87 -12.78
N VAL A 298 11.71 13.86 -12.81
CA VAL A 298 10.53 13.93 -11.97
C VAL A 298 9.36 13.27 -12.69
N TYR A 299 8.62 12.43 -11.98
CA TYR A 299 7.45 11.74 -12.49
C TYR A 299 6.25 12.04 -11.59
N ASP A 300 5.11 12.31 -12.20
CA ASP A 300 3.80 12.44 -11.55
C ASP A 300 2.99 11.18 -11.87
N ILE A 301 2.50 10.51 -10.83
CA ILE A 301 1.58 9.39 -10.96
C ILE A 301 0.16 9.95 -10.89
N SER A 302 -0.41 10.17 -12.06
CA SER A 302 -1.74 10.75 -12.22
C SER A 302 -2.78 10.02 -11.39
N ASN A 303 -3.61 10.79 -10.66
CA ASN A 303 -4.70 10.30 -9.83
C ASN A 303 -4.26 9.38 -8.67
N TYR A 304 -2.96 9.33 -8.33
CA TYR A 304 -2.49 8.62 -7.13
C TYR A 304 -2.53 9.57 -5.92
N ARG A 305 -3.72 9.75 -5.43
CA ARG A 305 -4.08 10.57 -4.26
C ARG A 305 -5.31 9.97 -3.58
N ASN A 306 -5.62 10.38 -2.36
CA ASN A 306 -6.77 9.91 -1.60
C ASN A 306 -7.90 10.95 -1.49
N THR A 307 -7.60 12.24 -1.68
CA THR A 307 -8.61 13.30 -1.70
C THR A 307 -8.73 13.89 -3.10
N VAL A 308 -9.88 14.48 -3.44
CA VAL A 308 -10.12 15.08 -4.76
C VAL A 308 -9.18 16.27 -5.02
N GLU A 309 -8.97 17.09 -3.99
CA GLU A 309 -8.09 18.27 -4.02
C GLU A 309 -6.62 17.97 -3.70
N GLY A 310 -6.31 16.77 -3.28
CA GLY A 310 -4.97 16.40 -2.81
C GLY A 310 -3.91 16.36 -3.88
N VAL A 311 -2.66 16.39 -3.44
CA VAL A 311 -1.50 16.27 -4.33
C VAL A 311 -1.29 14.82 -4.75
N ASN A 312 -0.94 14.61 -6.01
CA ASN A 312 -0.58 13.31 -6.54
C ASN A 312 0.77 12.82 -5.97
N TRP A 313 1.07 11.56 -6.19
CA TRP A 313 2.40 11.03 -5.95
C TRP A 313 3.37 11.54 -7.01
N VAL A 314 4.20 12.50 -6.61
CA VAL A 314 5.30 13.04 -7.43
C VAL A 314 6.63 12.56 -6.84
N TYR A 315 7.52 12.03 -7.67
CA TYR A 315 8.83 11.56 -7.21
C TYR A 315 9.95 11.91 -8.18
N LEU A 316 11.14 12.11 -7.63
CA LEU A 316 12.40 12.17 -8.38
C LEU A 316 12.98 10.75 -8.50
N ASN A 317 13.15 10.26 -9.73
CA ASN A 317 13.75 8.95 -9.97
C ASN A 317 15.27 9.03 -9.86
N LEU A 318 15.86 8.24 -8.95
CA LEU A 318 17.29 8.23 -8.68
C LEU A 318 17.86 6.80 -8.66
N PRO A 319 19.10 6.61 -9.06
CA PRO A 319 19.80 5.35 -8.87
C PRO A 319 20.05 5.08 -7.37
N ASN A 320 20.09 3.81 -6.98
CA ASN A 320 20.22 3.38 -5.58
C ASN A 320 21.36 4.06 -4.82
N ASP A 321 22.52 4.27 -5.47
CA ASP A 321 23.66 4.90 -4.81
C ASP A 321 23.41 6.37 -4.45
N ALA A 322 22.61 7.10 -5.24
CA ALA A 322 22.21 8.46 -4.92
C ALA A 322 21.24 8.46 -3.72
N ILE A 323 20.27 7.53 -3.71
CA ILE A 323 19.33 7.36 -2.58
C ILE A 323 20.08 7.00 -1.30
N LYS A 324 21.03 6.07 -1.35
CA LYS A 324 21.85 5.69 -0.17
C LYS A 324 22.65 6.87 0.38
N ARG A 325 23.22 7.72 -0.48
CA ARG A 325 23.94 8.93 -0.05
C ARG A 325 23.01 9.93 0.64
N ALA A 326 21.81 10.16 0.09
CA ALA A 326 20.81 11.02 0.70
C ALA A 326 20.38 10.49 2.07
N ALA A 327 20.03 9.19 2.16
CA ALA A 327 19.67 8.55 3.42
C ALA A 327 20.79 8.64 4.47
N LEU A 328 22.04 8.43 4.08
CA LEU A 328 23.18 8.57 4.99
C LEU A 328 23.34 10.00 5.50
N ALA A 329 23.10 11.00 4.64
CA ALA A 329 23.14 12.40 5.04
C ALA A 329 22.06 12.71 6.10
N SER A 330 20.81 12.29 5.88
CA SER A 330 19.73 12.45 6.85
C SER A 330 20.03 11.77 8.19
N ILE A 331 20.51 10.52 8.17
CA ILE A 331 20.89 9.80 9.41
C ILE A 331 21.99 10.54 10.17
N LYS A 332 23.02 11.07 9.47
CA LYS A 332 24.10 11.84 10.11
C LYS A 332 23.61 13.14 10.73
N ASN A 333 22.58 13.74 10.17
CA ASN A 333 21.93 14.95 10.70
C ASN A 333 20.89 14.65 11.79
N ASN A 334 20.74 13.38 12.21
CA ASN A 334 19.72 12.93 13.16
C ASN A 334 18.29 13.19 12.66
N GLU A 335 18.08 13.12 11.35
CA GLU A 335 16.77 13.29 10.71
C GLU A 335 16.15 11.93 10.38
N ALA A 336 14.94 11.67 10.88
CA ALA A 336 14.14 10.51 10.50
C ALA A 336 13.55 10.74 9.11
N MET A 337 13.48 9.68 8.32
CA MET A 337 12.92 9.75 6.98
C MET A 337 11.84 8.67 6.78
N TYR A 338 10.83 8.99 6.00
CA TYR A 338 9.92 7.97 5.47
C TYR A 338 10.70 7.08 4.50
N ALA A 339 10.62 5.77 4.69
CA ALA A 339 11.23 4.80 3.78
C ALA A 339 10.25 3.65 3.50
N SER A 340 10.18 3.24 2.25
CA SER A 340 9.35 2.14 1.77
C SER A 340 10.13 1.29 0.77
N CYS A 341 10.08 -0.04 0.91
CA CYS A 341 10.72 -0.96 -0.01
C CYS A 341 10.02 -2.33 0.03
N ASP A 342 10.28 -3.17 -0.99
CA ASP A 342 9.86 -4.58 -0.95
C ASP A 342 10.72 -5.37 0.04
N VAL A 343 10.20 -5.57 1.24
CA VAL A 343 10.90 -6.30 2.31
C VAL A 343 10.69 -7.81 2.23
N ASN A 344 9.64 -8.28 1.58
CA ASN A 344 9.21 -9.67 1.69
C ASN A 344 10.19 -10.66 1.06
N LYS A 345 10.89 -10.27 -0.01
CA LYS A 345 11.82 -11.17 -0.73
C LYS A 345 13.03 -11.59 0.11
N HIS A 346 13.50 -10.71 0.98
CA HIS A 346 14.80 -10.86 1.65
C HIS A 346 14.73 -10.78 3.19
N LEU A 347 13.53 -10.63 3.77
CA LEU A 347 13.33 -10.45 5.21
C LEU A 347 13.16 -11.79 5.92
N ASN A 348 14.03 -12.09 6.89
CA ASN A 348 13.77 -13.09 7.92
C ASN A 348 13.01 -12.45 9.07
N ARG A 349 11.69 -12.71 9.14
CA ARG A 349 10.80 -12.09 10.15
C ARG A 349 11.16 -12.50 11.58
N ARG A 350 11.78 -13.65 11.79
CA ARG A 350 12.15 -14.15 13.13
C ARG A 350 13.33 -13.36 13.72
N THR A 351 14.29 -12.99 12.87
CA THR A 351 15.50 -12.27 13.30
C THR A 351 15.44 -10.79 13.05
N GLY A 352 14.46 -10.29 12.24
CA GLY A 352 14.38 -8.90 11.79
C GLY A 352 15.49 -8.50 10.80
N VAL A 353 16.19 -9.48 10.23
CA VAL A 353 17.31 -9.25 9.30
C VAL A 353 16.82 -9.31 7.86
N MET A 354 17.25 -8.34 7.05
CA MET A 354 17.02 -8.31 5.62
C MET A 354 18.37 -8.34 4.89
N ASP A 355 18.59 -9.38 4.07
CA ASP A 355 19.81 -9.59 3.30
C ASP A 355 19.48 -10.17 1.93
N PRO A 356 20.09 -9.71 0.83
CA PRO A 356 19.86 -10.27 -0.51
C PRO A 356 20.10 -11.78 -0.61
N ALA A 357 20.98 -12.33 0.21
CA ALA A 357 21.31 -13.76 0.26
C ALA A 357 20.50 -14.53 1.33
N MET A 358 19.43 -13.93 1.89
CA MET A 358 18.65 -14.53 2.98
C MET A 358 18.00 -15.86 2.60
N TYR A 359 17.57 -16.03 1.36
CA TYR A 359 16.91 -17.22 0.87
C TYR A 359 17.61 -17.76 -0.37
N ASP A 360 17.96 -19.04 -0.37
CA ASP A 360 18.56 -19.76 -1.49
C ASP A 360 17.54 -20.71 -2.14
N TYR A 361 16.64 -20.15 -2.90
CA TYR A 361 15.69 -20.93 -3.70
C TYR A 361 16.37 -21.70 -4.83
N GLY A 362 17.53 -21.23 -5.29
CA GLY A 362 18.32 -21.92 -6.31
C GLY A 362 18.79 -23.30 -5.83
N ALA A 363 19.22 -23.40 -4.59
CA ALA A 363 19.63 -24.67 -4.00
C ALA A 363 18.48 -25.69 -3.92
N LEU A 364 17.23 -25.22 -3.74
CA LEU A 364 16.06 -26.09 -3.67
C LEU A 364 15.52 -26.51 -5.04
N PHE A 365 15.44 -25.59 -5.98
CA PHE A 365 14.66 -25.81 -7.21
C PHE A 365 15.48 -25.87 -8.49
N VAL A 366 16.55 -25.09 -8.57
CA VAL A 366 17.38 -24.98 -9.78
C VAL A 366 18.85 -24.85 -9.39
N PRO A 367 19.49 -25.98 -8.99
CA PRO A 367 20.93 -25.98 -8.74
C PRO A 367 21.66 -25.42 -9.97
N HIS A 368 22.43 -24.37 -9.79
CA HIS A 368 23.22 -23.65 -10.81
C HIS A 368 22.53 -22.51 -11.56
N GLN A 369 21.31 -22.07 -11.18
CA GLN A 369 20.72 -20.83 -11.70
C GLN A 369 20.20 -19.95 -10.54
N CYS A 370 20.55 -18.67 -10.55
CA CYS A 370 19.90 -17.69 -9.66
C CYS A 370 18.46 -17.47 -10.13
N ILE A 371 17.49 -17.66 -9.24
CA ILE A 371 16.10 -17.27 -9.43
C ILE A 371 15.90 -15.84 -8.91
#